data_31b7a4ef25567fef277cdee422a2fbc1
#
_entry.id   31b7a4ef25567fef277cdee422a2fbc1
#
_cell.length_a   1.000
_cell.length_b   1.000
_cell.length_c   1.000
_cell.angle_alpha   90.00
_cell.angle_beta   90.00
_cell.angle_gamma   90.00
#
_symmetry.space_group_name_H-M   'P 1'
#
loop_
_entity.id
_entity.type
_entity.pdbx_description
1 polymer ?
#
loop_
_entity_poly.entity_id
_entity_poly.type
_entity_poly.pdbx_seq_one_letter_code
_entity_poly.pdbx_strand_id
1 'polypeptide(L)'
;MKFWDTSAIIPLCIEEPKSNEVKGILEADNLITVWWGTLVECYSAFSRLRREGLLNEEGEKQVGHLLSTLSRSWTAIMPSDEVRDIALRLLNAHPLRSADSLQLDAAMLWAGLRPKGHFFVCLNLRLKEAAKREGFIVIP
;
A
#
# COMPACT_ATOMS: atom_id res chain seq x y z
N MET A 1 4.18 14.14 0.41
CA MET A 1 4.07 12.87 1.15
C MET A 1 2.71 12.24 0.88
N LYS A 2 2.69 10.96 0.55
CA LYS A 2 1.46 10.22 0.23
C LYS A 2 1.48 8.88 0.94
N PHE A 3 0.30 8.39 1.30
CA PHE A 3 0.17 7.02 1.79
C PHE A 3 0.03 6.05 0.62
N TRP A 4 0.76 4.94 0.66
CA TRP A 4 0.81 3.96 -0.41
C TRP A 4 0.33 2.59 0.07
N ASP A 5 -0.72 2.09 -0.55
CA ASP A 5 -1.15 0.71 -0.35
C ASP A 5 -0.21 -0.27 -1.08
N THR A 6 -0.14 -1.49 -0.60
CA THR A 6 0.64 -2.57 -1.21
C THR A 6 0.38 -2.71 -2.72
N SER A 7 -0.88 -2.57 -3.17
CA SER A 7 -1.24 -2.68 -4.58
C SER A 7 -0.54 -1.66 -5.48
N ALA A 8 -0.12 -0.53 -4.92
CA ALA A 8 0.62 0.50 -5.65
C ALA A 8 2.14 0.38 -5.50
N ILE A 9 2.62 -0.30 -4.46
CA ILE A 9 4.06 -0.58 -4.28
C ILE A 9 4.53 -1.70 -5.22
N ILE A 10 3.74 -2.77 -5.38
CA ILE A 10 4.11 -3.92 -6.22
C ILE A 10 4.49 -3.51 -7.65
N PRO A 11 3.71 -2.66 -8.36
CA PRO A 11 4.07 -2.24 -9.72
C PRO A 11 5.32 -1.37 -9.82
N LEU A 12 5.85 -0.86 -8.72
CA LEU A 12 7.15 -0.20 -8.68
C LEU A 12 8.30 -1.20 -8.76
N CYS A 13 8.07 -2.45 -8.36
CA CYS A 13 9.07 -3.51 -8.32
C CYS A 13 8.97 -4.49 -9.49
N ILE A 14 7.76 -4.72 -10.00
CA ILE A 14 7.46 -5.62 -11.12
C ILE A 14 6.74 -4.84 -12.20
N GLU A 15 7.09 -5.10 -13.48
CA GLU A 15 6.41 -4.46 -14.61
C GLU A 15 4.98 -5.01 -14.74
N GLU A 16 4.02 -4.11 -14.61
CA GLU A 16 2.58 -4.34 -14.72
C GLU A 16 1.94 -3.21 -15.54
N PRO A 17 0.68 -3.35 -15.99
CA PRO A 17 0.03 -2.31 -16.80
C PRO A 17 0.02 -0.92 -16.17
N LYS A 18 -0.03 -0.84 -14.85
CA LYS A 18 -0.07 0.43 -14.10
C LYS A 18 1.29 0.93 -13.62
N SER A 19 2.39 0.22 -13.93
CA SER A 19 3.74 0.57 -13.46
C SER A 19 4.16 1.99 -13.83
N ASN A 20 3.95 2.41 -15.07
CA ASN A 20 4.32 3.76 -15.51
C ASN A 20 3.53 4.83 -14.75
N GLU A 21 2.25 4.58 -14.49
CA GLU A 21 1.38 5.51 -13.79
C GLU A 21 1.83 5.72 -12.33
N VAL A 22 2.11 4.63 -11.60
CA VAL A 22 2.58 4.74 -10.20
C VAL A 22 4.00 5.28 -10.11
N LYS A 23 4.87 4.98 -11.10
CA LYS A 23 6.21 5.59 -11.19
C LYS A 23 6.12 7.10 -11.34
N GLY A 24 5.21 7.60 -12.18
CA GLY A 24 4.98 9.03 -12.34
C GLY A 24 4.50 9.70 -11.04
N ILE A 25 3.67 9.03 -10.26
CA ILE A 25 3.23 9.52 -8.94
C ILE A 25 4.44 9.63 -7.98
N LEU A 26 5.30 8.62 -7.97
CA LEU A 26 6.51 8.59 -7.14
C LEU A 26 7.52 9.68 -7.54
N GLU A 27 7.70 9.89 -8.83
CA GLU A 27 8.60 10.94 -9.35
C GLU A 27 8.15 12.34 -8.97
N ALA A 28 6.84 12.57 -8.92
CA ALA A 28 6.26 13.86 -8.52
C ALA A 28 6.42 14.15 -7.02
N ASP A 29 6.47 13.12 -6.19
CA ASP A 29 6.66 13.21 -4.74
C ASP A 29 7.16 11.87 -4.22
N ASN A 30 8.44 11.80 -3.92
CA ASN A 30 9.12 10.56 -3.55
C ASN A 30 9.01 10.19 -2.06
N LEU A 31 8.21 10.91 -1.29
CA LEU A 31 7.99 10.60 0.13
C LEU A 31 6.87 9.56 0.26
N ILE A 32 7.24 8.34 0.59
CA ILE A 32 6.34 7.20 0.74
C ILE A 32 6.04 6.96 2.21
N THR A 33 4.76 6.88 2.54
CA THR A 33 4.29 6.36 3.84
C THR A 33 3.49 5.10 3.60
N VAL A 34 3.70 4.09 4.42
CA VAL A 34 3.05 2.77 4.29
C VAL A 34 2.57 2.27 5.64
N TRP A 35 1.73 1.25 5.62
CA TRP A 35 1.45 0.39 6.76
C TRP A 35 2.68 -0.50 7.05
N TRP A 36 2.98 -0.73 8.32
CA TRP A 36 4.07 -1.63 8.73
C TRP A 36 4.01 -3.01 8.05
N GLY A 37 2.83 -3.57 7.89
CA GLY A 37 2.61 -4.86 7.25
C GLY A 37 2.78 -4.88 5.73
N THR A 38 2.95 -3.74 5.08
CA THR A 38 3.10 -3.64 3.62
C THR A 38 4.28 -4.46 3.11
N LEU A 39 5.39 -4.50 3.84
CA LEU A 39 6.55 -5.30 3.46
C LEU A 39 6.19 -6.79 3.38
N VAL A 40 5.46 -7.30 4.36
CA VAL A 40 5.02 -8.71 4.39
C VAL A 40 4.05 -8.99 3.24
N GLU A 41 3.14 -8.08 2.96
CA GLU A 41 2.18 -8.23 1.86
C GLU A 41 2.88 -8.25 0.50
N CYS A 42 3.91 -7.41 0.29
CA CYS A 42 4.72 -7.43 -0.92
C CYS A 42 5.46 -8.76 -1.09
N TYR A 43 6.11 -9.24 -0.03
CA TYR A 43 6.79 -10.55 -0.06
C TYR A 43 5.82 -11.68 -0.33
N SER A 44 4.62 -11.64 0.24
CA SER A 44 3.55 -12.61 -0.04
C SER A 44 3.19 -12.64 -1.52
N ALA A 45 3.03 -11.47 -2.14
CA ALA A 45 2.72 -11.36 -3.57
C ALA A 45 3.84 -11.92 -4.45
N PHE A 46 5.10 -11.59 -4.15
CA PHE A 46 6.26 -12.08 -4.92
C PHE A 46 6.45 -13.58 -4.76
N SER A 47 6.28 -14.11 -3.55
CA SER A 47 6.35 -15.55 -3.28
C SER A 47 5.27 -16.32 -4.03
N ARG A 48 4.07 -15.78 -4.14
CA ARG A 48 2.99 -16.36 -4.94
C ARG A 48 3.35 -16.40 -6.42
N LEU A 49 3.87 -15.31 -6.98
CA LEU A 49 4.32 -15.26 -8.37
C LEU A 49 5.43 -16.28 -8.65
N ARG A 50 6.34 -16.47 -7.69
CA ARG A 50 7.39 -17.49 -7.77
C ARG A 50 6.80 -18.90 -7.84
N ARG A 51 5.85 -19.22 -6.95
CA ARG A 51 5.17 -20.52 -6.93
C ARG A 51 4.35 -20.80 -8.19
N GLU A 52 3.77 -19.77 -8.76
CA GLU A 52 2.96 -19.85 -10.00
C GLU A 52 3.83 -19.91 -11.27
N GLY A 53 5.16 -19.82 -11.14
CA GLY A 53 6.08 -19.86 -12.27
C GLY A 53 6.13 -18.56 -13.09
N LEU A 54 5.53 -17.48 -12.60
CA LEU A 54 5.52 -16.16 -13.25
C LEU A 54 6.74 -15.32 -12.92
N LEU A 55 7.54 -15.77 -11.96
CA LEU A 55 8.77 -15.14 -11.51
C LEU A 55 9.80 -16.24 -11.24
N ASN A 56 10.97 -16.20 -11.93
CA ASN A 56 12.05 -17.14 -11.69
C ASN A 56 12.93 -16.70 -10.51
N GLU A 57 13.92 -17.50 -10.14
CA GLU A 57 14.82 -17.21 -9.02
C GLU A 57 15.56 -15.87 -9.19
N GLU A 58 16.06 -15.60 -10.39
CA GLU A 58 16.74 -14.34 -10.74
C GLU A 58 15.78 -13.14 -10.58
N GLY A 59 14.56 -13.25 -11.11
CA GLY A 59 13.53 -12.23 -10.99
C GLY A 59 13.13 -11.99 -9.53
N GLU A 60 13.01 -13.04 -8.72
CA GLU A 60 12.73 -12.93 -7.30
C GLU A 60 13.81 -12.11 -6.56
N LYS A 61 15.09 -12.37 -6.88
CA LYS A 61 16.19 -11.59 -6.33
C LYS A 61 16.14 -10.12 -6.74
N GLN A 62 15.81 -9.83 -7.99
CA GLN A 62 15.70 -8.46 -8.49
C GLN A 62 14.58 -7.68 -7.82
N VAL A 63 13.40 -8.26 -7.72
CA VAL A 63 12.26 -7.60 -7.06
C VAL A 63 12.50 -7.43 -5.56
N GLY A 64 13.14 -8.41 -4.92
CA GLY A 64 13.55 -8.32 -3.52
C GLY A 64 14.53 -7.19 -3.28
N HIS A 65 15.48 -6.98 -4.17
CA HIS A 65 16.44 -5.88 -4.10
C HIS A 65 15.74 -4.51 -4.26
N LEU A 66 14.86 -4.37 -5.23
CA LEU A 66 14.07 -3.14 -5.44
C LEU A 66 13.21 -2.82 -4.22
N LEU A 67 12.51 -3.81 -3.69
CA LEU A 67 11.68 -3.65 -2.50
C LEU A 67 12.52 -3.26 -1.28
N SER A 68 13.69 -3.88 -1.10
CA SER A 68 14.63 -3.52 -0.04
C SER A 68 15.08 -2.07 -0.15
N THR A 69 15.37 -1.60 -1.35
CA THR A 69 15.75 -0.21 -1.60
C THR A 69 14.62 0.76 -1.26
N LEU A 70 13.40 0.47 -1.69
CA LEU A 70 12.22 1.28 -1.36
C LEU A 70 11.96 1.32 0.16
N SER A 71 12.02 0.15 0.80
CA SER A 71 11.68 0.03 2.23
C SER A 71 12.65 0.77 3.15
N ARG A 72 13.88 1.01 2.72
CA ARG A 72 14.84 1.81 3.49
C ARG A 72 14.52 3.29 3.52
N SER A 73 13.76 3.76 2.53
CA SER A 73 13.44 5.18 2.38
C SER A 73 12.02 5.56 2.78
N TRP A 74 11.13 4.59 2.95
CA TRP A 74 9.76 4.89 3.33
C TRP A 74 9.56 5.05 4.84
N THR A 75 8.48 5.70 5.23
CA THR A 75 8.02 5.78 6.62
C THR A 75 6.91 4.75 6.84
N ALA A 76 7.02 3.95 7.90
CA ALA A 76 5.99 2.95 8.23
C ALA A 76 5.17 3.40 9.45
N ILE A 77 3.85 3.30 9.33
CA ILE A 77 2.93 3.43 10.46
C ILE A 77 2.94 2.12 11.22
N MET A 78 3.35 2.15 12.47
CA MET A 78 3.58 0.97 13.29
C MET A 78 2.28 0.41 13.89
N PRO A 79 2.23 -0.90 14.18
CA PRO A 79 1.12 -1.51 14.90
C PRO A 79 0.90 -0.86 16.27
N SER A 80 -0.37 -0.67 16.64
CA SER A 80 -0.77 -0.14 17.94
C SER A 80 -2.22 -0.55 18.23
N ASP A 81 -2.66 -0.39 19.48
CA ASP A 81 -4.06 -0.59 19.84
C ASP A 81 -4.98 0.39 19.11
N GLU A 82 -4.53 1.62 18.93
CA GLU A 82 -5.27 2.65 18.19
C GLU A 82 -5.48 2.26 16.73
N VAL A 83 -4.45 1.75 16.06
CA VAL A 83 -4.54 1.22 14.70
C VAL A 83 -5.59 0.11 14.65
N ARG A 84 -5.51 -0.85 15.57
CA ARG A 84 -6.48 -1.95 15.63
C ARG A 84 -7.92 -1.45 15.79
N ASP A 85 -8.16 -0.52 16.68
CA ASP A 85 -9.50 0.00 16.95
C ASP A 85 -10.10 0.72 15.72
N ILE A 86 -9.28 1.47 15.00
CA ILE A 86 -9.69 2.09 13.72
C ILE A 86 -10.03 1.01 12.69
N ALA A 87 -9.23 -0.06 12.58
CA ALA A 87 -9.50 -1.16 11.66
C ALA A 87 -10.86 -1.82 11.93
N LEU A 88 -11.20 -2.05 13.20
CA LEU A 88 -12.51 -2.61 13.59
C LEU A 88 -13.66 -1.73 13.14
N ARG A 89 -13.52 -0.42 13.30
CA ARG A 89 -14.53 0.55 12.83
C ARG A 89 -14.68 0.49 11.31
N LEU A 90 -13.57 0.43 10.58
CA LEU A 90 -13.58 0.40 9.13
C LEU A 90 -14.22 -0.88 8.57
N LEU A 91 -14.02 -2.01 9.25
CA LEU A 91 -14.66 -3.28 8.88
C LEU A 91 -16.19 -3.23 9.04
N ASN A 92 -16.71 -2.47 10.00
CA ASN A 92 -18.15 -2.24 10.15
C ASN A 92 -18.69 -1.29 9.06
N ALA A 93 -17.91 -0.32 8.64
CA ALA A 93 -18.35 0.73 7.73
C ALA A 93 -18.24 0.36 6.25
N HIS A 94 -17.32 -0.55 5.90
CA HIS A 94 -16.96 -0.85 4.52
C HIS A 94 -16.82 -2.36 4.27
N PRO A 95 -17.09 -2.85 3.04
CA PRO A 95 -16.92 -4.26 2.68
C PRO A 95 -15.44 -4.57 2.41
N LEU A 96 -14.61 -4.53 3.45
CA LEU A 96 -13.16 -4.75 3.39
C LEU A 96 -12.78 -6.10 4.00
N ARG A 97 -11.67 -6.65 3.53
CA ARG A 97 -10.96 -7.74 4.21
C ARG A 97 -10.04 -7.14 5.29
N SER A 98 -9.57 -7.98 6.20
CA SER A 98 -8.72 -7.53 7.32
C SER A 98 -7.46 -6.81 6.84
N ALA A 99 -6.77 -7.32 5.82
CA ALA A 99 -5.58 -6.66 5.27
C ALA A 99 -5.89 -5.26 4.73
N ASP A 100 -7.01 -5.09 4.01
CA ASP A 100 -7.43 -3.79 3.49
C ASP A 100 -7.78 -2.81 4.61
N SER A 101 -8.43 -3.30 5.67
CA SER A 101 -8.77 -2.46 6.83
C SER A 101 -7.51 -1.95 7.53
N LEU A 102 -6.46 -2.78 7.63
CA LEU A 102 -5.18 -2.38 8.23
C LEU A 102 -4.45 -1.35 7.37
N GLN A 103 -4.52 -1.45 6.06
CA GLN A 103 -3.97 -0.43 5.16
C GLN A 103 -4.69 0.91 5.34
N LEU A 104 -6.02 0.88 5.36
CA LEU A 104 -6.80 2.11 5.47
C LEU A 104 -6.69 2.73 6.87
N ASP A 105 -6.64 1.93 7.92
CA ASP A 105 -6.50 2.44 9.29
C ASP A 105 -5.16 3.15 9.49
N ALA A 106 -4.09 2.57 8.97
CA ALA A 106 -2.77 3.19 9.03
C ALA A 106 -2.75 4.53 8.29
N ALA A 107 -3.42 4.62 7.15
CA ALA A 107 -3.59 5.88 6.43
C ALA A 107 -4.41 6.89 7.25
N MET A 108 -5.49 6.45 7.90
CA MET A 108 -6.30 7.32 8.77
C MET A 108 -5.48 7.88 9.93
N LEU A 109 -4.69 7.02 10.59
CA LEU A 109 -3.82 7.46 11.69
C LEU A 109 -2.74 8.44 11.19
N TRP A 110 -2.10 8.14 10.06
CA TRP A 110 -1.13 9.04 9.42
C TRP A 110 -1.73 10.41 9.11
N ALA A 111 -2.97 10.45 8.65
CA ALA A 111 -3.69 11.70 8.34
C ALA A 111 -4.26 12.40 9.60
N GLY A 112 -3.94 11.92 10.81
CA GLY A 112 -4.46 12.46 12.06
C GLY A 112 -5.97 12.35 12.18
N LEU A 113 -6.57 11.31 11.60
CA LEU A 113 -8.03 11.08 11.51
C LEU A 113 -8.77 12.17 10.71
N ARG A 114 -8.05 12.92 9.90
CA ARG A 114 -8.58 14.00 9.04
C ARG A 114 -8.06 13.79 7.60
N PRO A 115 -8.66 12.84 6.84
CA PRO A 115 -8.13 12.44 5.53
C PRO A 115 -8.25 13.52 4.45
N LYS A 116 -9.10 14.52 4.63
CA LYS A 116 -9.29 15.60 3.66
C LYS A 116 -7.95 16.27 3.30
N GLY A 117 -7.65 16.32 2.01
CA GLY A 117 -6.40 16.90 1.52
C GLY A 117 -5.21 15.94 1.51
N HIS A 118 -5.37 14.71 2.02
CA HIS A 118 -4.32 13.70 2.01
C HIS A 118 -4.52 12.73 0.85
N PHE A 119 -3.40 12.33 0.25
CA PHE A 119 -3.38 11.42 -0.90
C PHE A 119 -3.19 9.97 -0.47
N PHE A 120 -3.99 9.09 -1.05
CA PHE A 120 -3.92 7.65 -0.87
C PHE A 120 -3.67 6.99 -2.23
N VAL A 121 -2.50 6.38 -2.41
CA VAL A 121 -2.11 5.73 -3.67
C VAL A 121 -2.49 4.26 -3.61
N CYS A 122 -3.42 3.84 -4.46
CA CYS A 122 -4.02 2.52 -4.39
C CYS A 122 -4.55 2.06 -5.75
N LEU A 123 -4.36 0.79 -6.07
CA LEU A 123 -4.89 0.16 -7.29
C LEU A 123 -6.00 -0.86 -7.00
N ASN A 124 -6.23 -1.21 -5.74
CA ASN A 124 -7.29 -2.12 -5.32
C ASN A 124 -8.63 -1.39 -5.33
N LEU A 125 -9.56 -1.78 -6.19
CA LEU A 125 -10.84 -1.08 -6.37
C LEU A 125 -11.68 -0.99 -5.10
N ARG A 126 -11.76 -2.06 -4.33
CA ARG A 126 -12.54 -2.11 -3.08
C ARG A 126 -11.98 -1.14 -2.04
N LEU A 127 -10.67 -1.12 -1.90
CA LEU A 127 -9.98 -0.24 -0.96
C LEU A 127 -10.05 1.22 -1.42
N LYS A 128 -9.94 1.47 -2.73
CA LYS A 128 -10.11 2.81 -3.30
C LYS A 128 -11.45 3.43 -2.91
N GLU A 129 -12.54 2.66 -3.05
CA GLU A 129 -13.88 3.12 -2.71
C GLU A 129 -14.01 3.45 -1.21
N ALA A 130 -13.50 2.60 -0.36
CA ALA A 130 -13.49 2.85 1.08
C ALA A 130 -12.68 4.10 1.44
N ALA A 131 -11.50 4.24 0.88
CA ALA A 131 -10.63 5.40 1.13
C ALA A 131 -11.30 6.72 0.67
N LYS A 132 -11.96 6.72 -0.49
CA LYS A 132 -12.73 7.88 -0.97
C LYS A 132 -13.86 8.24 0.00
N ARG A 133 -14.60 7.23 0.48
CA ARG A 133 -15.69 7.45 1.44
C ARG A 133 -15.21 8.00 2.77
N GLU A 134 -14.00 7.62 3.19
CA GLU A 134 -13.37 8.18 4.39
C GLU A 134 -12.85 9.61 4.16
N GLY A 135 -12.70 10.06 2.92
CA GLY A 135 -12.36 11.44 2.58
C GLY A 135 -10.98 11.66 1.97
N PHE A 136 -10.24 10.60 1.65
CA PHE A 136 -8.95 10.69 0.97
C PHE A 136 -9.10 11.13 -0.50
N ILE A 137 -8.05 11.79 -1.01
CA ILE A 137 -7.85 11.97 -2.45
C ILE A 137 -7.15 10.70 -2.94
N VAL A 138 -7.88 9.84 -3.64
CA VAL A 138 -7.36 8.55 -4.10
C VAL A 138 -6.80 8.67 -5.51
N ILE A 139 -5.56 8.22 -5.70
CA ILE A 139 -4.85 8.21 -6.99
C ILE A 139 -4.18 6.84 -7.22
N PRO A 140 -3.98 6.40 -8.42
CA PRO A 140 -4.50 6.93 -9.67
C PRO A 140 -5.97 6.81 -9.82
#